data_cf582d2bbacb9f178dae0bccd302e665
#
_entry.id   cf582d2bbacb9f178dae0bccd302e665
#
_cell.length_a   1.000
_cell.length_b   1.000
_cell.length_c   1.000
_cell.angle_alpha   90.00
_cell.angle_beta   90.00
_cell.angle_gamma   90.00
#
_symmetry.space_group_name_H-M   'P 1'
#
loop_
_entity.id
_entity.type
_entity.pdbx_description
1 polymer ?
#
loop_
_entity_poly.entity_id
_entity_poly.type
_entity_poly.pdbx_seq_one_letter_code
_entity_poly.pdbx_strand_id
1 'polypeptide(L)'
;MEQRKKIFGALDDLMRSPIGDRLRERVFRELSTKEIHDLLQREQKPYKELMAYYQCALMEVETKFRVLNEQFSLAHDRNPIESIKTRVKSLESITEKLNRRNLPFSTQSIEENLTDIAGIRIICSFREDIYFLADCLLEQDLSLIHI
;
A
#
# COMPACT_ATOMS: atom_id res chain seq x y z
N MET A 1 19.17 -19.81 -18.98
CA MET A 1 18.30 -19.63 -17.79
C MET A 1 19.07 -19.68 -16.47
N GLU A 2 20.03 -20.54 -16.34
CA GLU A 2 20.83 -20.75 -15.10
C GLU A 2 21.79 -19.59 -14.78
N GLN A 3 22.37 -18.95 -15.79
CA GLN A 3 23.27 -17.80 -15.62
C GLN A 3 22.52 -16.55 -15.06
N ARG A 4 21.24 -16.38 -15.39
CA ARG A 4 20.40 -15.29 -14.86
C ARG A 4 20.09 -15.49 -13.36
N LYS A 5 19.83 -16.73 -12.93
CA LYS A 5 19.62 -17.04 -11.50
C LYS A 5 20.87 -16.79 -10.66
N LYS A 6 22.07 -17.05 -11.20
CA LYS A 6 23.34 -16.76 -10.53
C LYS A 6 23.60 -15.25 -10.37
N ILE A 7 23.25 -14.46 -11.37
CA ILE A 7 23.41 -13.00 -11.32
C ILE A 7 22.45 -12.38 -10.31
N PHE A 8 21.20 -12.85 -10.25
CA PHE A 8 20.21 -12.38 -9.27
C PHE A 8 20.57 -12.82 -7.85
N GLY A 9 21.07 -14.04 -7.64
CA GLY A 9 21.54 -14.50 -6.33
C GLY A 9 22.77 -13.73 -5.84
N ALA A 10 23.71 -13.43 -6.72
CA ALA A 10 24.89 -12.64 -6.39
C ALA A 10 24.55 -11.15 -6.11
N LEU A 11 23.52 -10.60 -6.77
CA LEU A 11 23.00 -9.25 -6.49
C LEU A 11 22.30 -9.21 -5.11
N ASP A 12 21.57 -10.24 -4.75
CA ASP A 12 20.85 -10.33 -3.47
C ASP A 12 21.83 -10.48 -2.30
N ASP A 13 22.90 -11.27 -2.47
CA ASP A 13 23.98 -11.41 -1.49
C ASP A 13 24.82 -10.12 -1.35
N LEU A 14 25.05 -9.40 -2.46
CA LEU A 14 25.76 -8.11 -2.48
C LEU A 14 24.94 -7.02 -1.78
N MET A 15 23.62 -7.05 -1.93
CA MET A 15 22.68 -6.11 -1.31
C MET A 15 22.56 -6.28 0.21
N ARG A 16 22.96 -7.43 0.75
CA ARG A 16 22.93 -7.75 2.19
C ARG A 16 24.23 -7.46 2.93
N SER A 17 25.28 -6.99 2.25
CA SER A 17 26.57 -6.73 2.87
C SER A 17 26.75 -5.29 3.35
N PRO A 18 27.52 -5.03 4.45
CA PRO A 18 27.74 -3.68 5.01
C PRO A 18 28.53 -2.70 4.13
N ILE A 19 29.01 -3.13 2.97
CA ILE A 19 29.73 -2.32 1.99
C ILE A 19 28.74 -1.55 1.06
N GLY A 20 27.48 -1.55 1.42
CA GLY A 20 26.29 -1.36 0.60
C GLY A 20 26.09 0.00 -0.07
N ASP A 21 26.35 1.15 0.55
CA ASP A 21 25.82 2.41 0.01
C ASP A 21 26.59 2.93 -1.22
N ARG A 22 27.91 2.79 -1.24
CA ARG A 22 28.74 3.20 -2.39
C ARG A 22 28.69 2.21 -3.57
N LEU A 23 28.46 0.93 -3.27
CA LEU A 23 28.29 -0.10 -4.32
C LEU A 23 26.87 -0.01 -4.94
N ARG A 24 25.86 0.33 -4.15
CA ARG A 24 24.48 0.54 -4.66
C ARG A 24 24.45 1.68 -5.67
N GLU A 25 25.08 2.81 -5.38
CA GLU A 25 25.16 3.92 -6.35
C GLU A 25 25.93 3.53 -7.62
N ARG A 26 26.95 2.67 -7.51
CA ARG A 26 27.70 2.16 -8.68
C ARG A 26 26.87 1.14 -9.47
N VAL A 27 26.23 0.17 -8.83
CA VAL A 27 25.40 -0.85 -9.50
C VAL A 27 24.18 -0.19 -10.16
N PHE A 28 23.54 0.80 -9.52
CA PHE A 28 22.48 1.58 -10.14
C PHE A 28 22.97 2.43 -11.33
N ARG A 29 24.23 2.82 -11.32
CA ARG A 29 24.86 3.58 -12.42
C ARG A 29 25.34 2.68 -13.57
N GLU A 30 25.61 1.41 -13.28
CA GLU A 30 26.10 0.41 -14.26
C GLU A 30 24.99 -0.46 -14.86
N LEU A 31 23.78 -0.51 -14.25
CA LEU A 31 22.61 -1.06 -14.92
C LEU A 31 22.29 -0.18 -16.12
N SER A 32 22.32 -0.75 -17.30
CA SER A 32 21.97 -0.02 -18.51
C SER A 32 20.54 0.53 -18.38
N THR A 33 20.30 1.71 -18.89
CA THR A 33 18.97 2.36 -18.94
C THR A 33 17.88 1.40 -19.44
N LYS A 34 18.26 0.45 -20.27
CA LYS A 34 17.39 -0.58 -20.82
C LYS A 34 16.99 -1.65 -19.80
N GLU A 35 17.90 -2.07 -18.92
CA GLU A 35 17.60 -3.08 -17.88
C GLU A 35 16.70 -2.50 -16.80
N ILE A 36 16.91 -1.24 -16.42
CA ILE A 36 16.02 -0.52 -15.50
C ILE A 36 14.63 -0.35 -16.16
N HIS A 37 14.59 -0.01 -17.44
CA HIS A 37 13.33 0.13 -18.18
C HIS A 37 12.57 -1.20 -18.27
N ASP A 38 13.26 -2.31 -18.54
CA ASP A 38 12.67 -3.65 -18.61
C ASP A 38 12.15 -4.13 -17.24
N LEU A 39 12.84 -3.81 -16.14
CA LEU A 39 12.37 -4.08 -14.77
C LEU A 39 11.12 -3.28 -14.44
N LEU A 40 11.13 -1.99 -14.74
CA LEU A 40 9.97 -1.10 -14.54
C LEU A 40 8.77 -1.54 -15.39
N GLN A 41 9.01 -1.99 -16.62
CA GLN A 41 7.96 -2.50 -17.50
C GLN A 41 7.35 -3.81 -16.98
N ARG A 42 8.16 -4.72 -16.41
CA ARG A 42 7.69 -6.01 -15.87
C ARG A 42 6.84 -5.84 -14.62
N GLU A 43 7.23 -4.94 -13.73
CA GLU A 43 6.51 -4.67 -12.48
C GLU A 43 5.35 -3.68 -12.66
N GLN A 44 5.29 -2.98 -13.78
CA GLN A 44 4.29 -1.93 -13.98
C GLN A 44 2.85 -2.47 -13.97
N LYS A 45 2.60 -3.63 -14.59
CA LYS A 45 1.26 -4.23 -14.62
C LYS A 45 0.86 -4.79 -13.27
N PRO A 46 1.66 -5.67 -12.61
CA PRO A 46 1.37 -6.14 -11.26
C PRO A 46 1.19 -5.01 -10.25
N TYR A 47 2.05 -3.99 -10.30
CA TYR A 47 1.94 -2.82 -9.43
C TYR A 47 0.62 -2.06 -9.64
N LYS A 48 0.20 -1.83 -10.88
CA LYS A 48 -1.08 -1.15 -11.18
C LYS A 48 -2.27 -1.96 -10.70
N GLU A 49 -2.24 -3.28 -10.88
CA GLU A 49 -3.27 -4.18 -10.38
C GLU A 49 -3.36 -4.12 -8.85
N LEU A 50 -2.23 -4.20 -8.16
CA LEU A 50 -2.16 -4.08 -6.70
C LEU A 50 -2.73 -2.73 -6.21
N MET A 51 -2.34 -1.62 -6.83
CA MET A 51 -2.85 -0.29 -6.48
C MET A 51 -4.36 -0.17 -6.75
N ALA A 52 -4.88 -0.80 -7.80
CA ALA A 52 -6.30 -0.85 -8.08
C ALA A 52 -7.07 -1.63 -7.00
N TYR A 53 -6.54 -2.73 -6.48
CA TYR A 53 -7.12 -3.44 -5.33
C TYR A 53 -7.21 -2.56 -4.09
N TYR A 54 -6.13 -1.86 -3.73
CA TYR A 54 -6.15 -0.93 -2.60
C TYR A 54 -7.17 0.20 -2.80
N GLN A 55 -7.28 0.72 -4.01
CA GLN A 55 -8.26 1.76 -4.34
C GLN A 55 -9.70 1.23 -4.21
N CYS A 56 -9.97 0.03 -4.72
CA CYS A 56 -11.29 -0.61 -4.60
C CYS A 56 -11.65 -0.87 -3.13
N ALA A 57 -10.72 -1.39 -2.35
CA ALA A 57 -10.93 -1.62 -0.92
C ALA A 57 -11.24 -0.30 -0.16
N LEU A 58 -10.54 0.79 -0.48
CA LEU A 58 -10.85 2.11 0.10
C LEU A 58 -12.24 2.59 -0.29
N MET A 59 -12.65 2.44 -1.54
CA MET A 59 -13.98 2.82 -2.00
C MET A 59 -15.08 2.03 -1.30
N GLU A 60 -14.88 0.72 -1.08
CA GLU A 60 -15.83 -0.11 -0.35
C GLU A 60 -15.98 0.35 1.10
N VAL A 61 -14.86 0.53 1.81
CA VAL A 61 -14.86 0.96 3.21
C VAL A 61 -15.45 2.37 3.35
N GLU A 62 -15.07 3.30 2.47
CA GLU A 62 -15.62 4.66 2.45
C GLU A 62 -17.13 4.64 2.23
N THR A 63 -17.62 3.82 1.29
CA THR A 63 -19.06 3.69 1.00
C THR A 63 -19.81 3.16 2.22
N LYS A 64 -19.26 2.16 2.92
CA LYS A 64 -19.87 1.63 4.15
C LYS A 64 -20.00 2.71 5.23
N PHE A 65 -18.96 3.51 5.46
CA PHE A 65 -19.04 4.62 6.40
C PHE A 65 -20.05 5.70 5.97
N ARG A 66 -20.17 5.98 4.69
CA ARG A 66 -21.19 6.90 4.18
C ARG A 66 -22.60 6.37 4.43
N VAL A 67 -22.84 5.09 4.17
CA VAL A 67 -24.14 4.44 4.44
C VAL A 67 -24.45 4.46 5.95
N LEU A 68 -23.50 4.13 6.81
CA LEU A 68 -23.67 4.21 8.27
C LEU A 68 -24.00 5.62 8.73
N ASN A 69 -23.33 6.64 8.16
CA ASN A 69 -23.61 8.03 8.48
C ASN A 69 -25.03 8.44 8.12
N GLU A 70 -25.51 8.05 6.93
CA GLU A 70 -26.90 8.31 6.50
C GLU A 70 -27.92 7.59 7.39
N GLN A 71 -27.72 6.32 7.69
CA GLN A 71 -28.59 5.55 8.57
C GLN A 71 -28.68 6.18 9.96
N PHE A 72 -27.54 6.58 10.53
CA PHE A 72 -27.49 7.22 11.83
C PHE A 72 -28.20 8.58 11.82
N SER A 73 -27.98 9.39 10.78
CA SER A 73 -28.61 10.69 10.59
C SER A 73 -30.14 10.60 10.57
N LEU A 74 -30.70 9.60 9.88
CA LEU A 74 -32.12 9.35 9.83
C LEU A 74 -32.72 8.97 11.19
N ALA A 75 -31.94 8.27 12.02
CA ALA A 75 -32.41 7.81 13.32
C ALA A 75 -32.26 8.84 14.45
N HIS A 76 -31.28 9.74 14.38
CA HIS A 76 -30.85 10.59 15.50
C HIS A 76 -30.80 12.10 15.17
N ASP A 77 -31.25 12.49 13.97
CA ASP A 77 -31.26 13.90 13.51
C ASP A 77 -29.89 14.60 13.64
N ARG A 78 -28.79 13.82 13.50
CA ARG A 78 -27.42 14.34 13.48
C ARG A 78 -26.50 13.40 12.72
N ASN A 79 -25.39 13.92 12.21
CA ASN A 79 -24.36 13.17 11.55
C ASN A 79 -23.23 12.80 12.53
N PRO A 80 -22.89 11.53 12.71
CA PRO A 80 -21.77 11.12 13.54
C PRO A 80 -20.41 11.42 12.86
N ILE A 81 -20.36 11.48 11.54
CA ILE A 81 -19.14 11.69 10.76
C ILE A 81 -19.10 13.14 10.23
N GLU A 82 -18.06 13.88 10.62
CA GLU A 82 -17.77 15.20 10.07
C GLU A 82 -17.06 15.12 8.73
N SER A 83 -16.07 14.24 8.61
CA SER A 83 -15.35 14.06 7.35
C SER A 83 -14.71 12.68 7.20
N ILE A 84 -14.62 12.26 5.95
CA ILE A 84 -13.91 11.04 5.53
C ILE A 84 -12.78 11.46 4.59
N LYS A 85 -11.56 11.02 4.87
CA LYS A 85 -10.39 11.26 4.03
C LYS A 85 -9.74 9.93 3.70
N THR A 86 -9.57 9.68 2.41
CA THR A 86 -8.89 8.49 1.90
C THR A 86 -7.56 8.88 1.26
N ARG A 87 -6.61 7.95 1.30
CA ARG A 87 -5.32 8.16 0.67
C ARG A 87 -4.71 6.82 0.27
N VAL A 88 -4.17 6.75 -0.94
CA VAL A 88 -3.23 5.70 -1.36
C VAL A 88 -1.83 6.32 -1.38
N LYS A 89 -0.84 5.60 -0.89
CA LYS A 89 0.56 6.04 -0.85
C LYS A 89 1.11 6.16 -2.26
N SER A 90 1.85 7.24 -2.54
CA SER A 90 2.49 7.43 -3.84
C SER A 90 3.61 6.43 -4.09
N LEU A 91 3.93 6.20 -5.37
CA LEU A 91 5.02 5.31 -5.79
C LEU A 91 6.36 5.73 -5.16
N GLU A 92 6.64 7.02 -5.12
CA GLU A 92 7.86 7.58 -4.51
C GLU A 92 7.95 7.21 -3.03
N SER A 93 6.86 7.39 -2.27
CA SER A 93 6.81 7.07 -0.85
C SER A 93 6.91 5.57 -0.57
N ILE A 94 6.39 4.72 -1.46
CA ILE A 94 6.53 3.26 -1.41
C ILE A 94 8.00 2.89 -1.63
N THR A 95 8.60 3.43 -2.69
CA THR A 95 10.00 3.17 -3.06
C THR A 95 10.96 3.60 -1.94
N GLU A 96 10.79 4.80 -1.39
CA GLU A 96 11.58 5.27 -0.25
C GLU A 96 11.46 4.36 0.97
N LYS A 97 10.25 3.85 1.24
CA LYS A 97 10.03 2.98 2.39
C LYS A 97 10.66 1.61 2.21
N LEU A 98 10.57 1.02 1.00
CA LEU A 98 11.26 -0.20 0.65
C LEU A 98 12.79 -0.03 0.75
N ASN A 99 13.34 1.05 0.20
CA ASN A 99 14.76 1.37 0.26
C ASN A 99 15.26 1.50 1.70
N ARG A 100 14.51 2.19 2.59
CA ARG A 100 14.87 2.29 4.01
C ARG A 100 14.90 0.95 4.73
N ARG A 101 14.12 -0.02 4.26
CA ARG A 101 14.07 -1.37 4.80
C ARG A 101 15.00 -2.35 4.08
N ASN A 102 15.78 -1.87 3.10
CA ASN A 102 16.64 -2.68 2.24
C ASN A 102 15.90 -3.81 1.50
N LEU A 103 14.66 -3.53 1.05
CA LEU A 103 13.82 -4.46 0.33
C LEU A 103 13.81 -4.14 -1.16
N PRO A 104 13.77 -5.16 -2.05
CA PRO A 104 13.65 -4.95 -3.48
C PRO A 104 12.29 -4.34 -3.83
N PHE A 105 12.24 -3.56 -4.91
CA PHE A 105 10.97 -3.08 -5.45
C PHE A 105 10.27 -4.21 -6.21
N SER A 106 9.25 -4.80 -5.58
CA SER A 106 8.35 -5.79 -6.19
C SER A 106 6.99 -5.73 -5.50
N THR A 107 5.94 -6.19 -6.17
CA THR A 107 4.60 -6.29 -5.59
C THR A 107 4.60 -7.18 -4.36
N GLN A 108 5.32 -8.30 -4.39
CA GLN A 108 5.48 -9.19 -3.24
C GLN A 108 6.11 -8.48 -2.04
N SER A 109 7.19 -7.71 -2.24
CA SER A 109 7.80 -6.93 -1.15
C SER A 109 6.85 -5.89 -0.56
N ILE A 110 5.99 -5.29 -1.39
CA ILE A 110 4.99 -4.33 -0.95
C ILE A 110 3.95 -5.03 -0.07
N GLU A 111 3.36 -6.13 -0.55
CA GLU A 111 2.30 -6.87 0.15
C GLU A 111 2.78 -7.44 1.49
N GLU A 112 3.97 -8.05 1.52
CA GLU A 112 4.50 -8.70 2.72
C GLU A 112 5.03 -7.72 3.77
N ASN A 113 5.50 -6.54 3.37
CA ASN A 113 6.27 -5.67 4.26
C ASN A 113 5.66 -4.30 4.51
N LEU A 114 4.69 -3.85 3.71
CA LEU A 114 4.09 -2.53 3.84
C LEU A 114 2.60 -2.64 4.18
N THR A 115 2.25 -2.27 5.41
CA THR A 115 0.88 -2.31 5.92
C THR A 115 0.13 -0.97 5.80
N ASP A 116 0.80 0.09 5.30
CA ASP A 116 0.28 1.46 5.24
C ASP A 116 0.20 2.02 3.82
N ILE A 117 -0.12 1.15 2.84
CA ILE A 117 -0.28 1.53 1.42
C ILE A 117 -1.55 2.36 1.22
N ALA A 118 -2.64 1.91 1.82
CA ALA A 118 -3.93 2.57 1.79
C ALA A 118 -4.34 3.00 3.20
N GLY A 119 -5.04 4.11 3.31
CA GLY A 119 -5.52 4.60 4.60
C GLY A 119 -6.80 5.39 4.47
N ILE A 120 -7.70 5.20 5.42
CA ILE A 120 -8.89 5.99 5.60
C ILE A 120 -8.85 6.66 6.98
N ARG A 121 -9.25 7.92 7.02
CA ARG A 121 -9.39 8.69 8.26
C ARG A 121 -10.81 9.16 8.39
N ILE A 122 -11.47 8.77 9.47
CA ILE A 122 -12.80 9.20 9.83
C ILE A 122 -12.67 10.20 10.97
N ILE A 123 -13.28 11.36 10.83
CA ILE A 123 -13.38 12.38 11.87
C ILE A 123 -14.83 12.39 12.33
N CYS A 124 -15.03 12.13 13.62
CA CYS A 124 -16.35 12.07 14.24
C CYS A 124 -16.62 13.31 15.07
N SER A 125 -17.92 13.67 15.20
CA SER A 125 -18.37 14.81 15.98
C SER A 125 -18.22 14.58 17.49
N PHE A 126 -18.41 13.34 17.96
CA PHE A 126 -18.29 12.97 19.36
C PHE A 126 -17.45 11.70 19.54
N ARG A 127 -16.92 11.56 20.73
CA ARG A 127 -16.05 10.42 21.08
C ARG A 127 -16.78 9.08 21.01
N GLU A 128 -18.03 9.05 21.44
CA GLU A 128 -18.87 7.85 21.44
C GLU A 128 -19.14 7.35 20.01
N ASP A 129 -19.23 8.26 19.06
CA ASP A 129 -19.46 7.92 17.65
C ASP A 129 -18.29 7.10 17.05
N ILE A 130 -17.06 7.31 17.55
CA ILE A 130 -15.88 6.55 17.09
C ILE A 130 -16.07 5.07 17.41
N TYR A 131 -16.46 4.73 18.63
CA TYR A 131 -16.65 3.34 19.05
C TYR A 131 -17.85 2.72 18.37
N PHE A 132 -18.96 3.45 18.29
CA PHE A 132 -20.15 3.01 17.57
C PHE A 132 -19.85 2.64 16.10
N LEU A 133 -19.16 3.52 15.37
CA LEU A 133 -18.81 3.29 13.96
C LEU A 133 -17.79 2.15 13.80
N ALA A 134 -16.86 2.01 14.73
CA ALA A 134 -15.91 0.90 14.73
C ALA A 134 -16.63 -0.45 14.92
N ASP A 135 -17.53 -0.55 15.89
CA ASP A 135 -18.31 -1.76 16.15
C ASP A 135 -19.18 -2.11 14.92
N CYS A 136 -19.90 -1.13 14.37
CA CYS A 136 -20.71 -1.33 13.17
C CYS A 136 -19.87 -1.80 11.97
N LEU A 137 -18.64 -1.30 11.81
CA LEU A 137 -17.77 -1.75 10.73
C LEU A 137 -17.29 -3.19 10.92
N LEU A 138 -16.96 -3.57 12.16
CA LEU A 138 -16.50 -4.93 12.49
C LEU A 138 -17.60 -5.98 12.32
N GLU A 139 -18.87 -5.60 12.48
CA GLU A 139 -20.02 -6.46 12.24
C GLU A 139 -20.37 -6.63 10.75
N GLN A 140 -19.83 -5.80 9.87
CA GLN A 140 -20.08 -5.87 8.44
C GLN A 140 -19.12 -6.84 7.75
N ASP A 141 -19.68 -7.67 6.87
CA ASP A 141 -18.89 -8.50 5.96
C ASP A 141 -18.23 -7.61 4.87
N LEU A 142 -16.90 -7.55 4.88
CA LEU A 142 -16.12 -6.80 3.90
C LEU A 142 -15.70 -7.77 2.79
N SER A 143 -16.38 -7.74 1.66
CA SER A 143 -16.23 -8.70 0.57
C SER A 143 -14.85 -8.70 -0.11
N LEU A 144 -14.09 -7.62 0.00
CA LEU A 144 -12.79 -7.44 -0.68
C LEU A 144 -11.56 -7.54 0.24
N ILE A 145 -11.75 -7.68 1.56
CA ILE A 145 -10.62 -7.75 2.50
C ILE A 145 -10.31 -9.21 2.86
N HIS A 146 -9.97 -9.99 1.87
CA HIS A 146 -9.17 -11.20 2.02
C HIS A 146 -7.78 -10.96 1.41
N ILE A 147 -7.07 -10.01 1.96
CA ILE A 147 -5.65 -9.81 1.67
C ILE A 147 -4.84 -10.27 2.89
#